data_802b700b7595186d0b04419a82ca06bb
#
_entry.id   802b700b7595186d0b04419a82ca06bb
#
_cell.length_a   1.000
_cell.length_b   1.000
_cell.length_c   1.000
_cell.angle_alpha   90.00
_cell.angle_beta   90.00
_cell.angle_gamma   90.00
#
_symmetry.space_group_name_H-M   'P 1'
#
loop_
_entity.id
_entity.type
_entity.pdbx_description
1 polymer ?
#
loop_
_entity_poly.entity_id
_entity_poly.type
_entity_poly.pdbx_seq_one_letter_code
_entity_poly.pdbx_strand_id
1 'polypeptide(L)'
;MAGIGRVALMQEPVAAVMSVMKAHQIDGTFLIYDLGGGTLDIAIAQSTAGRVSLLSHGGIALCGGRDFDRRVRESIVKPWLTANFDLPEDFSIHPKYRRLMRMAALAVERAKIELSAKDSATISLSEAETQCADECGSEIYIDCDLTRDDFNQLIADCVDKSITAAREAIQKAGLSPFDIERIVFI
;
A
#
# COMPACT_ATOMS: atom_id res chain seq x y z
N MET A 1 30.14 11.92 -11.31
CA MET A 1 29.22 11.62 -12.42
C MET A 1 29.27 10.10 -12.63
N ALA A 2 28.09 9.43 -12.63
CA ALA A 2 28.03 7.95 -12.68
C ALA A 2 28.31 7.32 -14.06
N GLY A 3 28.84 8.07 -15.04
CA GLY A 3 29.20 7.54 -16.35
C GLY A 3 28.05 6.98 -17.21
N ILE A 4 26.79 7.23 -16.81
CA ILE A 4 25.60 6.82 -17.53
C ILE A 4 25.43 7.80 -18.71
N GLY A 5 25.49 7.28 -19.96
CA GLY A 5 25.28 8.06 -21.17
C GLY A 5 23.87 8.66 -21.28
N ARG A 6 23.39 8.95 -22.46
CA ARG A 6 22.01 9.42 -22.68
C ARG A 6 21.02 8.35 -22.28
N VAL A 7 20.16 8.65 -21.29
CA VAL A 7 19.08 7.78 -20.83
C VAL A 7 17.76 8.35 -21.36
N ALA A 8 16.97 7.52 -22.04
CA ALA A 8 15.61 7.86 -22.38
C ALA A 8 14.73 7.71 -21.12
N LEU A 9 13.98 8.75 -20.79
CA LEU A 9 13.00 8.70 -19.70
C LEU A 9 11.65 8.26 -20.27
N MET A 10 10.98 7.38 -19.55
CA MET A 10 9.62 6.92 -19.85
C MET A 10 8.77 7.13 -18.62
N GLN A 11 7.54 7.55 -18.79
CA GLN A 11 6.56 7.64 -17.70
C GLN A 11 6.15 6.24 -17.29
N GLU A 12 6.06 5.98 -15.99
CA GLU A 12 5.75 4.67 -15.42
C GLU A 12 4.44 4.06 -15.97
N PRO A 13 3.30 4.80 -16.05
CA PRO A 13 2.08 4.28 -16.65
C PRO A 13 2.25 3.85 -18.11
N VAL A 14 3.06 4.57 -18.87
CA VAL A 14 3.36 4.20 -20.27
C VAL A 14 4.15 2.90 -20.34
N ALA A 15 5.12 2.74 -19.44
CA ALA A 15 5.91 1.51 -19.36
C ALA A 15 5.03 0.30 -18.96
N ALA A 16 4.08 0.49 -18.05
CA ALA A 16 3.11 -0.53 -17.64
C ALA A 16 2.26 -1.02 -18.83
N VAL A 17 1.66 -0.08 -19.58
CA VAL A 17 0.87 -0.43 -20.78
C VAL A 17 1.74 -1.13 -21.82
N MET A 18 2.94 -0.62 -22.09
CA MET A 18 3.87 -1.24 -23.04
C MET A 18 4.26 -2.66 -22.62
N SER A 19 4.38 -2.95 -21.34
CA SER A 19 4.64 -4.31 -20.83
C SER A 19 3.50 -5.26 -21.15
N VAL A 20 2.25 -4.82 -20.96
CA VAL A 20 1.05 -5.60 -21.30
C VAL A 20 0.93 -5.80 -22.81
N MET A 21 1.17 -4.73 -23.59
CA MET A 21 1.10 -4.77 -25.05
C MET A 21 2.16 -5.68 -25.67
N LYS A 22 3.38 -5.72 -25.11
CA LYS A 22 4.48 -6.55 -25.62
C LYS A 22 4.11 -8.04 -25.62
N ALA A 23 3.23 -8.45 -24.70
CA ALA A 23 2.71 -9.82 -24.64
C ALA A 23 1.59 -10.09 -25.67
N HIS A 24 0.78 -9.08 -26.08
CA HIS A 24 -0.47 -9.32 -26.79
C HIS A 24 -0.80 -8.36 -27.95
N GLN A 25 0.00 -7.34 -28.25
CA GLN A 25 -0.26 -6.32 -29.29
C GLN A 25 -1.70 -5.77 -29.25
N ILE A 26 -2.14 -5.30 -28.07
CA ILE A 26 -3.52 -4.90 -27.85
C ILE A 26 -3.65 -3.39 -27.99
N ASP A 27 -4.49 -2.94 -28.94
CA ASP A 27 -4.97 -1.56 -28.98
C ASP A 27 -6.13 -1.38 -27.99
N GLY A 28 -6.36 -0.15 -27.55
CA GLY A 28 -7.46 0.18 -26.66
C GLY A 28 -7.13 1.24 -25.62
N THR A 29 -8.11 1.50 -24.75
CA THR A 29 -8.00 2.46 -23.66
C THR A 29 -7.80 1.73 -22.32
N PHE A 30 -6.75 2.13 -21.60
CA PHE A 30 -6.30 1.49 -20.36
C PHE A 30 -6.43 2.45 -19.20
N LEU A 31 -7.00 1.97 -18.10
CA LEU A 31 -6.81 2.59 -16.79
C LEU A 31 -5.68 1.86 -16.08
N ILE A 32 -4.64 2.58 -15.72
CA ILE A 32 -3.52 2.09 -14.89
C ILE A 32 -3.83 2.48 -13.46
N TYR A 33 -3.79 1.51 -12.56
CA TYR A 33 -4.03 1.66 -11.14
C TYR A 33 -2.81 1.12 -10.40
N ASP A 34 -1.90 2.03 -10.06
CA ASP A 34 -0.64 1.71 -9.40
C ASP A 34 -0.74 2.03 -7.91
N LEU A 35 -0.86 0.98 -7.09
CA LEU A 35 -0.93 1.08 -5.64
C LEU A 35 0.43 0.75 -5.04
N GLY A 36 1.27 1.75 -4.94
CA GLY A 36 2.60 1.64 -4.37
C GLY A 36 2.63 1.58 -2.84
N GLY A 37 3.82 1.72 -2.28
CA GLY A 37 4.02 1.68 -0.82
C GLY A 37 3.51 2.92 -0.07
N GLY A 38 3.41 4.08 -0.72
CA GLY A 38 3.01 5.35 -0.07
C GLY A 38 2.16 6.26 -0.96
N THR A 39 1.99 5.89 -2.23
CA THR A 39 1.17 6.62 -3.19
C THR A 39 0.27 5.66 -3.94
N LEU A 40 -0.83 6.18 -4.39
CA LEU A 40 -1.64 5.59 -5.43
C LEU A 40 -1.55 6.50 -6.65
N ASP A 41 -1.11 5.95 -7.77
CA ASP A 41 -1.04 6.66 -9.04
C ASP A 41 -2.05 6.08 -10.02
N ILE A 42 -2.86 6.97 -10.61
CA ILE A 42 -3.90 6.63 -11.58
C ILE A 42 -3.53 7.28 -12.91
N ALA A 43 -3.60 6.52 -14.00
CA ALA A 43 -3.40 7.07 -15.33
C ALA A 43 -4.37 6.48 -16.35
N ILE A 44 -4.75 7.28 -17.32
CA ILE A 44 -5.49 6.83 -18.50
C ILE A 44 -4.54 6.91 -19.69
N ALA A 45 -4.35 5.79 -20.35
CA ALA A 45 -3.51 5.70 -21.54
C ALA A 45 -4.27 5.04 -22.70
N GLN A 46 -3.93 5.44 -23.91
CA GLN A 46 -4.47 4.85 -25.13
C GLN A 46 -3.36 4.23 -25.96
N SER A 47 -3.59 3.03 -26.42
CA SER A 47 -2.75 2.34 -27.41
C SER A 47 -3.45 2.32 -28.75
N THR A 48 -2.72 2.73 -29.79
CA THR A 48 -3.20 2.67 -31.19
C THR A 48 -2.01 2.37 -32.10
N ALA A 49 -2.12 1.26 -32.83
CA ALA A 49 -1.09 0.81 -33.78
C ALA A 49 0.33 0.76 -33.16
N GLY A 50 0.45 0.23 -31.95
CA GLY A 50 1.71 0.10 -31.24
C GLY A 50 2.26 1.39 -30.62
N ARG A 51 1.49 2.47 -30.63
CA ARG A 51 1.84 3.74 -29.97
C ARG A 51 1.00 3.92 -28.73
N VAL A 52 1.65 4.24 -27.60
CA VAL A 52 0.99 4.53 -26.34
C VAL A 52 1.02 6.03 -26.07
N SER A 53 -0.14 6.59 -25.79
CA SER A 53 -0.31 8.01 -25.41
C SER A 53 -0.95 8.07 -24.03
N LEU A 54 -0.40 8.90 -23.13
CA LEU A 54 -1.01 9.21 -21.85
C LEU A 54 -2.07 10.30 -22.08
N LEU A 55 -3.33 10.01 -21.72
CA LEU A 55 -4.44 10.95 -21.88
C LEU A 55 -4.66 11.80 -20.63
N SER A 56 -4.54 11.20 -19.46
CA SER A 56 -4.63 11.90 -18.18
C SER A 56 -3.90 11.13 -17.10
N HIS A 57 -3.60 11.83 -16.01
CA HIS A 57 -3.08 11.23 -14.79
C HIS A 57 -3.61 11.94 -13.55
N GLY A 58 -3.60 11.24 -12.43
CA GLY A 58 -3.91 11.72 -11.10
C GLY A 58 -3.25 10.80 -10.06
N GLY A 59 -3.33 11.17 -8.79
CA GLY A 59 -2.76 10.35 -7.73
C GLY A 59 -3.16 10.85 -6.35
N ILE A 60 -2.97 9.99 -5.36
CA ILE A 60 -3.23 10.28 -3.95
C ILE A 60 -1.98 9.93 -3.15
N ALA A 61 -1.48 10.88 -2.39
CA ALA A 61 -0.45 10.63 -1.40
C ALA A 61 -1.07 10.03 -0.13
N LEU A 62 -0.27 9.31 0.64
CA LEU A 62 -0.67 8.67 1.90
C LEU A 62 -1.83 7.68 1.75
N CYS A 63 -1.88 6.97 0.62
CA CYS A 63 -2.83 5.91 0.31
C CYS A 63 -2.09 4.75 -0.35
N GLY A 64 -1.16 4.15 0.37
CA GLY A 64 -0.35 3.04 -0.10
C GLY A 64 -0.16 1.96 0.97
N GLY A 65 0.53 0.89 0.63
CA GLY A 65 0.71 -0.27 1.49
C GLY A 65 1.26 0.06 2.89
N ARG A 66 2.20 1.01 2.99
CA ARG A 66 2.76 1.45 4.29
C ARG A 66 1.78 2.26 5.12
N ASP A 67 0.84 2.96 4.49
CA ASP A 67 -0.22 3.68 5.20
C ASP A 67 -1.23 2.71 5.79
N PHE A 68 -1.51 1.62 5.07
CA PHE A 68 -2.34 0.53 5.56
C PHE A 68 -1.68 -0.16 6.77
N ASP A 69 -0.39 -0.49 6.67
CA ASP A 69 0.37 -1.07 7.79
C ASP A 69 0.38 -0.15 9.02
N ARG A 70 0.52 1.16 8.79
CA ARG A 70 0.45 2.15 9.86
C ARG A 70 -0.91 2.14 10.55
N ARG A 71 -2.02 2.08 9.80
CA ARG A 71 -3.38 2.05 10.36
C ARG A 71 -3.61 0.81 11.21
N VAL A 72 -3.18 -0.36 10.74
CA VAL A 72 -3.26 -1.61 11.54
C VAL A 72 -2.46 -1.47 12.83
N ARG A 73 -1.22 -0.97 12.74
CA ARG A 73 -0.39 -0.78 13.92
C ARG A 73 -1.01 0.17 14.93
N GLU A 74 -1.56 1.31 14.49
CA GLU A 74 -2.18 2.32 15.36
C GLU A 74 -3.50 1.82 15.97
N SER A 75 -4.31 1.06 15.22
CA SER A 75 -5.66 0.71 15.63
C SER A 75 -5.78 -0.67 16.30
N ILE A 76 -4.81 -1.56 16.08
CA ILE A 76 -4.85 -2.93 16.63
C ILE A 76 -3.64 -3.18 17.53
N VAL A 77 -2.42 -3.01 17.02
CA VAL A 77 -1.22 -3.39 17.77
C VAL A 77 -0.97 -2.49 18.97
N LYS A 78 -1.07 -1.17 18.81
CA LYS A 78 -0.85 -0.23 19.92
C LYS A 78 -1.88 -0.41 21.06
N PRO A 79 -3.19 -0.46 20.79
CA PRO A 79 -4.17 -0.74 21.84
C PRO A 79 -3.93 -2.07 22.54
N TRP A 80 -3.56 -3.11 21.79
CA TRP A 80 -3.25 -4.40 22.37
C TRP A 80 -2.03 -4.32 23.29
N LEU A 81 -0.95 -3.65 22.87
CA LEU A 81 0.25 -3.45 23.69
C LEU A 81 -0.05 -2.68 24.99
N THR A 82 -0.82 -1.60 24.91
CA THR A 82 -1.18 -0.80 26.08
C THR A 82 -2.15 -1.51 27.05
N ALA A 83 -2.91 -2.48 26.55
CA ALA A 83 -3.80 -3.29 27.38
C ALA A 83 -3.06 -4.41 28.15
N ASN A 84 -1.90 -4.85 27.63
CA ASN A 84 -1.19 -6.01 28.18
C ASN A 84 0.11 -5.64 28.91
N PHE A 85 0.66 -4.44 28.69
CA PHE A 85 1.97 -4.03 29.23
C PHE A 85 1.91 -2.61 29.81
N ASP A 86 2.72 -2.36 30.83
CA ASP A 86 2.90 -1.03 31.40
C ASP A 86 3.83 -0.19 30.54
N LEU A 87 3.24 0.59 29.63
CA LEU A 87 3.95 1.40 28.65
C LEU A 87 3.65 2.89 28.84
N PRO A 88 4.65 3.77 28.70
CA PRO A 88 4.40 5.21 28.75
C PRO A 88 3.55 5.67 27.55
N GLU A 89 2.82 6.76 27.68
CA GLU A 89 1.95 7.28 26.61
C GLU A 89 2.68 7.50 25.28
N ASP A 90 3.93 7.93 25.35
CA ASP A 90 4.78 8.19 24.19
C ASP A 90 5.61 6.99 23.70
N PHE A 91 5.34 5.76 24.21
CA PHE A 91 6.18 4.58 23.93
C PHE A 91 6.45 4.38 22.43
N SER A 92 5.51 4.73 21.57
CA SER A 92 5.62 4.52 20.13
C SER A 92 6.73 5.35 19.45
N ILE A 93 7.15 6.46 20.07
CA ILE A 93 8.25 7.33 19.62
C ILE A 93 9.45 7.28 20.56
N HIS A 94 9.29 6.70 21.73
CA HIS A 94 10.33 6.63 22.77
C HIS A 94 11.52 5.75 22.32
N PRO A 95 12.77 6.18 22.52
CA PRO A 95 13.96 5.44 22.07
C PRO A 95 14.05 3.99 22.57
N LYS A 96 13.62 3.69 23.79
CA LYS A 96 13.58 2.35 24.41
C LYS A 96 12.79 1.36 23.54
N TYR A 97 11.63 1.80 23.00
CA TYR A 97 10.69 0.95 22.26
C TYR A 97 10.85 1.01 20.75
N ARG A 98 11.87 1.71 20.22
CA ARG A 98 12.09 1.86 18.78
C ARG A 98 12.22 0.52 18.06
N ARG A 99 12.90 -0.45 18.66
CA ARG A 99 13.04 -1.80 18.11
C ARG A 99 11.69 -2.51 18.05
N LEU A 100 10.95 -2.50 19.16
CA LEU A 100 9.58 -3.05 19.25
C LEU A 100 8.71 -2.50 18.11
N MET A 101 8.63 -1.19 17.96
CA MET A 101 7.78 -0.55 16.93
C MET A 101 8.22 -0.88 15.51
N ARG A 102 9.52 -1.06 15.26
CA ARG A 102 10.03 -1.50 13.97
C ARG A 102 9.68 -2.95 13.68
N MET A 103 9.85 -3.84 14.66
CA MET A 103 9.49 -5.26 14.51
C MET A 103 7.98 -5.43 14.36
N ALA A 104 7.18 -4.67 15.11
CA ALA A 104 5.73 -4.64 14.96
C ALA A 104 5.31 -4.22 13.54
N ALA A 105 5.97 -3.24 12.93
CA ALA A 105 5.69 -2.86 11.55
C ALA A 105 5.93 -4.00 10.55
N LEU A 106 7.01 -4.77 10.73
CA LEU A 106 7.31 -5.95 9.90
C LEU A 106 6.30 -7.09 10.13
N ALA A 107 5.87 -7.31 11.37
CA ALA A 107 4.86 -8.32 11.68
C ALA A 107 3.50 -7.96 11.07
N VAL A 108 3.10 -6.69 11.13
CA VAL A 108 1.89 -6.17 10.48
C VAL A 108 1.95 -6.36 8.96
N GLU A 109 3.06 -6.02 8.31
CA GLU A 109 3.22 -6.21 6.87
C GLU A 109 3.06 -7.69 6.48
N ARG A 110 3.66 -8.61 7.24
CA ARG A 110 3.50 -10.08 7.03
C ARG A 110 2.05 -10.50 7.18
N ALA A 111 1.36 -10.08 8.23
CA ALA A 111 -0.05 -10.39 8.46
C ALA A 111 -0.94 -9.83 7.33
N LYS A 112 -0.71 -8.59 6.87
CA LYS A 112 -1.39 -8.01 5.72
C LYS A 112 -1.21 -8.86 4.44
N ILE A 113 0.01 -9.31 4.16
CA ILE A 113 0.29 -10.18 3.00
C ILE A 113 -0.47 -11.51 3.15
N GLU A 114 -0.51 -12.09 4.34
CA GLU A 114 -1.23 -13.34 4.62
C GLU A 114 -2.73 -13.22 4.39
N LEU A 115 -3.34 -12.08 4.72
CA LEU A 115 -4.75 -11.77 4.44
C LEU A 115 -5.10 -11.78 2.95
N SER A 116 -4.14 -11.71 2.03
CA SER A 116 -4.40 -11.89 0.59
C SER A 116 -4.92 -13.30 0.26
N ALA A 117 -4.57 -14.30 1.09
CA ALA A 117 -4.94 -15.70 0.90
C ALA A 117 -5.85 -16.27 2.00
N LYS A 118 -5.99 -15.56 3.14
CA LYS A 118 -6.74 -16.02 4.32
C LYS A 118 -7.72 -14.96 4.80
N ASP A 119 -8.71 -15.38 5.59
CA ASP A 119 -9.70 -14.45 6.18
C ASP A 119 -9.22 -13.87 7.52
N SER A 120 -8.18 -14.45 8.11
CA SER A 120 -7.53 -13.94 9.32
C SER A 120 -6.03 -14.23 9.29
N ALA A 121 -5.26 -13.40 9.98
CA ALA A 121 -3.84 -13.58 10.23
C ALA A 121 -3.51 -13.14 11.66
N THR A 122 -2.47 -13.70 12.26
CA THR A 122 -1.99 -13.30 13.58
C THR A 122 -0.75 -12.42 13.45
N ILE A 123 -0.77 -11.26 14.08
CA ILE A 123 0.39 -10.39 14.22
C ILE A 123 1.14 -10.88 15.45
N SER A 124 2.23 -11.62 15.23
CA SER A 124 2.96 -12.28 16.30
C SER A 124 4.44 -11.88 16.31
N LEU A 125 4.95 -11.60 17.50
CA LEU A 125 6.37 -11.42 17.83
C LEU A 125 6.66 -12.00 19.20
N SER A 126 7.66 -12.84 19.29
CA SER A 126 8.17 -13.38 20.56
C SER A 126 8.99 -12.34 21.32
N GLU A 127 9.20 -12.59 22.61
CA GLU A 127 10.09 -11.80 23.48
C GLU A 127 11.53 -11.76 22.93
N ALA A 128 11.99 -12.86 22.34
CA ALA A 128 13.31 -12.94 21.71
C ALA A 128 13.45 -12.03 20.48
N GLU A 129 12.36 -11.74 19.77
CA GLU A 129 12.35 -10.85 18.61
C GLU A 129 12.24 -9.38 19.04
N THR A 130 11.40 -9.07 20.01
CA THR A 130 11.21 -7.70 20.52
C THR A 130 12.43 -7.24 21.28
N GLN A 131 13.02 -8.09 22.12
CA GLN A 131 14.15 -7.80 23.02
C GLN A 131 13.89 -6.52 23.83
N CYS A 132 12.72 -6.40 24.38
CA CYS A 132 12.23 -5.21 25.06
C CYS A 132 11.38 -5.61 26.25
N ALA A 133 11.51 -4.85 27.35
CA ALA A 133 10.67 -4.99 28.52
C ALA A 133 9.90 -3.70 28.79
N ASP A 134 8.74 -3.82 29.41
CA ASP A 134 7.91 -2.70 29.85
C ASP A 134 8.50 -1.96 31.05
N GLU A 135 7.77 -1.03 31.68
CA GLU A 135 8.27 -0.26 32.80
C GLU A 135 8.30 -1.08 34.10
N CYS A 136 7.52 -2.16 34.18
CA CYS A 136 7.57 -3.12 35.29
C CYS A 136 8.63 -4.23 35.12
N GLY A 137 9.32 -4.27 33.96
CA GLY A 137 10.35 -5.29 33.65
C GLY A 137 9.80 -6.56 33.02
N SER A 138 8.52 -6.60 32.62
CA SER A 138 7.93 -7.74 31.92
C SER A 138 8.39 -7.76 30.46
N GLU A 139 8.86 -8.92 29.98
CA GLU A 139 9.27 -9.06 28.59
C GLU A 139 8.06 -8.90 27.64
N ILE A 140 8.20 -8.04 26.66
CA ILE A 140 7.12 -7.70 25.72
C ILE A 140 7.11 -8.69 24.55
N TYR A 141 5.93 -9.21 24.26
CA TYR A 141 5.62 -9.94 23.02
C TYR A 141 4.44 -9.29 22.32
N ILE A 142 4.04 -9.76 21.15
CA ILE A 142 2.81 -9.39 20.45
C ILE A 142 2.13 -10.68 20.01
N ASP A 143 0.85 -10.77 20.25
CA ASP A 143 0.02 -11.89 19.78
C ASP A 143 -1.43 -11.40 19.65
N CYS A 144 -1.74 -10.77 18.51
CA CYS A 144 -3.06 -10.23 18.25
C CYS A 144 -3.52 -10.60 16.84
N ASP A 145 -4.82 -10.87 16.72
CA ASP A 145 -5.42 -11.24 15.45
C ASP A 145 -5.79 -10.00 14.61
N LEU A 146 -5.72 -10.19 13.30
CA LEU A 146 -6.18 -9.25 12.30
C LEU A 146 -7.10 -10.00 11.33
N THR A 147 -8.37 -9.66 11.30
CA THR A 147 -9.30 -10.21 10.32
C THR A 147 -9.29 -9.39 9.03
N ARG A 148 -9.71 -10.01 7.92
CA ARG A 148 -9.90 -9.31 6.65
C ARG A 148 -10.94 -8.19 6.77
N ASP A 149 -11.98 -8.40 7.56
CA ASP A 149 -13.02 -7.39 7.76
C ASP A 149 -12.49 -6.19 8.53
N ASP A 150 -11.71 -6.39 9.59
CA ASP A 150 -11.05 -5.30 10.31
C ASP A 150 -10.11 -4.53 9.39
N PHE A 151 -9.30 -5.24 8.60
CA PHE A 151 -8.40 -4.62 7.64
C PHE A 151 -9.16 -3.79 6.60
N ASN A 152 -10.22 -4.35 6.02
CA ASN A 152 -11.06 -3.66 5.03
C ASN A 152 -11.69 -2.39 5.61
N GLN A 153 -12.18 -2.43 6.84
CA GLN A 153 -12.71 -1.25 7.52
C GLN A 153 -11.65 -0.16 7.71
N LEU A 154 -10.44 -0.57 8.12
CA LEU A 154 -9.33 0.36 8.34
C LEU A 154 -8.89 1.09 7.06
N ILE A 155 -9.05 0.49 5.89
CA ILE A 155 -8.61 1.07 4.61
C ILE A 155 -9.75 1.62 3.75
N ALA A 156 -11.01 1.48 4.16
CA ALA A 156 -12.20 1.78 3.36
C ALA A 156 -12.17 3.20 2.76
N ASP A 157 -11.82 4.20 3.55
CA ASP A 157 -11.72 5.60 3.08
C ASP A 157 -10.63 5.81 2.01
N CYS A 158 -9.52 5.05 2.08
CA CYS A 158 -8.50 5.07 1.04
C CYS A 158 -9.03 4.44 -0.26
N VAL A 159 -9.76 3.35 -0.15
CA VAL A 159 -10.39 2.70 -1.32
C VAL A 159 -11.41 3.64 -1.97
N ASP A 160 -12.27 4.29 -1.20
CA ASP A 160 -13.26 5.25 -1.72
C ASP A 160 -12.59 6.44 -2.42
N LYS A 161 -11.53 7.00 -1.82
CA LYS A 161 -10.73 8.06 -2.45
C LYS A 161 -10.08 7.60 -3.75
N SER A 162 -9.60 6.36 -3.80
CA SER A 162 -8.97 5.80 -4.99
C SER A 162 -9.96 5.65 -6.17
N ILE A 163 -11.18 5.21 -5.87
CA ILE A 163 -12.26 5.13 -6.87
C ILE A 163 -12.62 6.53 -7.37
N THR A 164 -12.66 7.52 -6.48
CA THR A 164 -12.91 8.91 -6.84
C THR A 164 -11.83 9.45 -7.77
N ALA A 165 -10.55 9.21 -7.43
CA ALA A 165 -9.42 9.63 -8.27
C ALA A 165 -9.44 8.96 -9.66
N ALA A 166 -9.82 7.68 -9.73
CA ALA A 166 -9.97 6.98 -11.00
C ALA A 166 -11.07 7.61 -11.87
N ARG A 167 -12.23 7.94 -11.29
CA ARG A 167 -13.32 8.65 -11.99
C ARG A 167 -12.89 10.02 -12.50
N GLU A 168 -12.18 10.79 -11.67
CA GLU A 168 -11.65 12.09 -12.06
C GLU A 168 -10.63 11.97 -13.20
N ALA A 169 -9.75 10.96 -13.19
CA ALA A 169 -8.79 10.72 -14.27
C ALA A 169 -9.50 10.39 -15.58
N ILE A 170 -10.53 9.55 -15.55
CA ILE A 170 -11.38 9.22 -16.71
C ILE A 170 -12.05 10.49 -17.26
N GLN A 171 -12.64 11.31 -16.39
CA GLN A 171 -13.30 12.56 -16.78
C GLN A 171 -12.30 13.57 -17.38
N LYS A 172 -11.11 13.72 -16.80
CA LYS A 172 -10.04 14.57 -17.33
C LYS A 172 -9.56 14.14 -18.73
N ALA A 173 -9.64 12.84 -19.03
CA ALA A 173 -9.37 12.31 -20.37
C ALA A 173 -10.51 12.58 -21.37
N GLY A 174 -11.62 13.14 -20.93
CA GLY A 174 -12.83 13.34 -21.77
C GLY A 174 -13.58 12.06 -22.06
N LEU A 175 -13.40 11.02 -21.23
CA LEU A 175 -13.94 9.68 -21.40
C LEU A 175 -15.00 9.36 -20.34
N SER A 176 -15.76 8.31 -20.59
CA SER A 176 -16.64 7.66 -19.63
C SER A 176 -16.06 6.34 -19.15
N PRO A 177 -16.54 5.75 -18.04
CA PRO A 177 -16.10 4.43 -17.60
C PRO A 177 -16.29 3.32 -18.64
N PHE A 178 -17.25 3.46 -19.56
CA PHE A 178 -17.54 2.50 -20.62
C PHE A 178 -16.50 2.52 -21.76
N ASP A 179 -15.69 3.58 -21.83
CA ASP A 179 -14.63 3.72 -22.81
C ASP A 179 -13.33 3.04 -22.34
N ILE A 180 -13.28 2.58 -21.08
CA ILE A 180 -12.15 1.85 -20.52
C ILE A 180 -12.28 0.37 -20.88
N GLU A 181 -11.37 -0.10 -21.70
CA GLU A 181 -11.39 -1.49 -22.18
C GLU A 181 -10.64 -2.43 -21.21
N ARG A 182 -9.65 -1.89 -20.49
CA ARG A 182 -8.82 -2.68 -19.56
C ARG A 182 -8.37 -1.88 -18.37
N ILE A 183 -8.22 -2.58 -17.23
CA ILE A 183 -7.57 -2.05 -16.03
C ILE A 183 -6.27 -2.83 -15.83
N VAL A 184 -5.19 -2.10 -15.61
CA VAL A 184 -3.87 -2.64 -15.28
C VAL A 184 -3.57 -2.28 -13.83
N PHE A 185 -3.48 -3.29 -12.99
CA PHE A 185 -3.06 -3.13 -11.60
C PHE A 185 -1.55 -3.37 -11.48
N ILE A 186 -0.88 -2.49 -10.72
CA ILE A 186 0.55 -2.52 -10.42
C ILE A 186 0.76 -2.47 -8.90
#